data_4efb7a729762de48e83131a588411473
#
_entry.id   4efb7a729762de48e83131a588411473
#
_cell.length_a   1.000
_cell.length_b   1.000
_cell.length_c   1.000
_cell.angle_alpha   90.00
_cell.angle_beta   90.00
_cell.angle_gamma   90.00
#
_symmetry.space_group_name_H-M   'P 1'
#
loop_
_entity.id
_entity.type
_entity.pdbx_description
1 polymer ?
#
loop_
_entity_poly.entity_id
_entity_poly.type
_entity_poly.pdbx_seq_one_letter_code
_entity_poly.pdbx_strand_id
1 'polypeptide(L)'
;MISTSAVDAYIEKNSVRFVEELKELCAFPSISNHGADAVKPARDWLAERLSRYTDRVETLEAGGMPALYAEVPGAGRRKLLLYQHYDVQPVDPIELWDSKPFEPAEKDGRIIARGVADDKADVMARIHAVETLKKVGEIPVTLRFLVEGEEEIGSKTFEKIAHEHSSKLSADGCLWESGTSFDESGRPTLQFGCRGLVYLQLRVRFLNFDQHSGLASIYPSAAMYLIEALASLRDQDMNVKIDGFYDGVVPPTEADRRMMAKIDPEVEQRRKLVGFERLVRDPKPEKVIEQLLFTPTCNIAGVTIGYQGPGSKTVLPAEVTAKLDFRLIPNQEPAHVLDSLRKHLDSHGFEKVEIVWADSEKPARSDPESAVAKSVIECVRELHGEPILWPFMQATGPMHPVVSDLGIPTVLPVGVGRPDNRVHAPNENIHAADYINTIRLMCRVWERFGA
;
A
#
# COMPACT_ATOMS: atom_id res chain seq x y z
N MET A 1 -7.08 12.10 32.39
CA MET A 1 -5.88 11.77 31.57
C MET A 1 -5.18 10.59 32.19
N ILE A 2 -4.84 9.61 31.42
CA ILE A 2 -4.08 8.44 31.87
C ILE A 2 -2.62 8.87 32.10
N SER A 3 -1.95 8.32 33.10
CA SER A 3 -0.53 8.63 33.33
C SER A 3 0.33 7.95 32.27
N THR A 4 1.07 8.73 31.47
CA THR A 4 2.03 8.20 30.50
C THR A 4 3.01 7.22 31.14
N SER A 5 3.47 7.48 32.34
CA SER A 5 4.36 6.57 33.09
C SER A 5 3.69 5.24 33.45
N ALA A 6 2.38 5.22 33.71
CA ALA A 6 1.65 3.97 33.96
C ALA A 6 1.49 3.15 32.67
N VAL A 7 1.24 3.81 31.54
CA VAL A 7 1.20 3.18 30.21
C VAL A 7 2.56 2.53 29.88
N ASP A 8 3.63 3.31 29.98
CA ASP A 8 4.97 2.84 29.66
C ASP A 8 5.40 1.69 30.59
N ALA A 9 5.12 1.77 31.89
CA ALA A 9 5.41 0.70 32.84
C ALA A 9 4.63 -0.59 32.56
N TYR A 10 3.36 -0.49 32.13
CA TYR A 10 2.58 -1.66 31.75
C TYR A 10 3.12 -2.31 30.50
N ILE A 11 3.45 -1.53 29.47
CA ILE A 11 4.02 -2.02 28.21
C ILE A 11 5.36 -2.72 28.46
N GLU A 12 6.25 -2.09 29.22
CA GLU A 12 7.58 -2.67 29.55
C GLU A 12 7.45 -4.01 30.27
N LYS A 13 6.59 -4.08 31.29
CA LYS A 13 6.30 -5.30 32.04
C LYS A 13 5.79 -6.44 31.16
N ASN A 14 5.07 -6.14 30.08
CA ASN A 14 4.43 -7.12 29.21
C ASN A 14 5.10 -7.28 27.86
N SER A 15 6.21 -6.59 27.60
CA SER A 15 6.87 -6.53 26.28
C SER A 15 7.20 -7.92 25.70
N VAL A 16 7.74 -8.82 26.52
CA VAL A 16 8.03 -10.20 26.11
C VAL A 16 6.75 -10.93 25.69
N ARG A 17 5.69 -10.86 26.48
CA ARG A 17 4.41 -11.49 26.15
C ARG A 17 3.81 -10.90 24.87
N PHE A 18 3.88 -9.60 24.69
CA PHE A 18 3.41 -8.94 23.47
C PHE A 18 4.14 -9.43 22.21
N VAL A 19 5.44 -9.63 22.30
CA VAL A 19 6.23 -10.22 21.21
C VAL A 19 5.80 -11.66 20.94
N GLU A 20 5.62 -12.50 21.99
CA GLU A 20 5.16 -13.87 21.80
C GLU A 20 3.77 -13.93 21.15
N GLU A 21 2.84 -13.09 21.56
CA GLU A 21 1.50 -13.02 20.96
C GLU A 21 1.51 -12.53 19.49
N LEU A 22 2.43 -11.64 19.13
CA LEU A 22 2.67 -11.29 17.72
C LEU A 22 3.18 -12.51 16.93
N LYS A 23 4.11 -13.28 17.49
CA LYS A 23 4.62 -14.50 16.86
C LYS A 23 3.52 -15.54 16.66
N GLU A 24 2.56 -15.66 17.59
CA GLU A 24 1.39 -16.52 17.41
C GLU A 24 0.59 -16.14 16.16
N LEU A 25 0.33 -14.85 15.93
CA LEU A 25 -0.36 -14.38 14.72
C LEU A 25 0.48 -14.62 13.45
N CYS A 26 1.78 -14.40 13.52
CA CYS A 26 2.67 -14.62 12.38
C CYS A 26 2.80 -16.12 12.00
N ALA A 27 2.47 -17.03 12.89
CA ALA A 27 2.48 -18.47 12.61
C ALA A 27 1.34 -18.92 11.67
N PHE A 28 0.31 -18.11 11.45
CA PHE A 28 -0.76 -18.42 10.48
C PHE A 28 -0.31 -18.09 9.05
N PRO A 29 -0.30 -19.09 8.13
CA PRO A 29 0.05 -18.86 6.73
C PRO A 29 -1.15 -18.28 5.95
N SER A 30 -1.57 -17.07 6.32
CA SER A 30 -2.73 -16.38 5.76
C SER A 30 -2.45 -15.79 4.37
N ILE A 31 -1.98 -16.62 3.43
CA ILE A 31 -1.65 -16.21 2.06
C ILE A 31 -2.94 -16.05 1.26
N SER A 32 -3.33 -14.82 0.94
CA SER A 32 -4.58 -14.52 0.23
C SER A 32 -4.65 -15.14 -1.17
N ASN A 33 -3.53 -15.29 -1.87
CA ASN A 33 -3.46 -16.00 -3.15
C ASN A 33 -3.92 -17.48 -3.08
N HIS A 34 -3.97 -18.08 -1.89
CA HIS A 34 -4.45 -19.45 -1.67
C HIS A 34 -5.96 -19.52 -1.39
N GLY A 35 -6.65 -18.38 -1.36
CA GLY A 35 -8.10 -18.29 -1.20
C GLY A 35 -8.58 -18.12 0.24
N ALA A 36 -9.89 -17.97 0.41
CA ALA A 36 -10.51 -17.60 1.68
C ALA A 36 -10.25 -18.59 2.83
N ASP A 37 -10.14 -19.89 2.54
CA ASP A 37 -9.88 -20.90 3.56
C ASP A 37 -8.47 -20.76 4.16
N ALA A 38 -7.50 -20.24 3.41
CA ALA A 38 -6.13 -20.03 3.89
C ALA A 38 -6.04 -18.87 4.90
N VAL A 39 -6.82 -17.82 4.71
CA VAL A 39 -6.79 -16.62 5.57
C VAL A 39 -7.72 -16.72 6.77
N LYS A 40 -8.73 -17.59 6.71
CA LYS A 40 -9.75 -17.78 7.75
C LYS A 40 -9.18 -18.04 9.16
N PRO A 41 -8.17 -18.94 9.35
CA PRO A 41 -7.63 -19.19 10.69
C PRO A 41 -7.05 -17.95 11.38
N ALA A 42 -6.35 -17.09 10.64
CA ALA A 42 -5.81 -15.83 11.16
C ALA A 42 -6.94 -14.86 11.56
N ARG A 43 -7.97 -14.72 10.71
CA ARG A 43 -9.16 -13.92 11.01
C ARG A 43 -9.87 -14.39 12.28
N ASP A 44 -10.14 -15.69 12.38
CA ASP A 44 -10.87 -16.26 13.51
C ASP A 44 -10.09 -16.11 14.83
N TRP A 45 -8.76 -16.27 14.77
CA TRP A 45 -7.88 -16.00 15.91
C TRP A 45 -7.92 -14.51 16.34
N LEU A 46 -7.88 -13.59 15.37
CA LEU A 46 -8.00 -12.15 15.65
C LEU A 46 -9.38 -11.78 16.24
N ALA A 47 -10.46 -12.40 15.73
CA ALA A 47 -11.81 -12.22 16.25
C ALA A 47 -11.90 -12.65 17.71
N GLU A 48 -11.34 -13.83 18.06
CA GLU A 48 -11.25 -14.30 19.45
C GLU A 48 -10.45 -13.33 20.32
N ARG A 49 -9.32 -12.82 19.80
CA ARG A 49 -8.47 -11.89 20.53
C ARG A 49 -9.19 -10.57 20.82
N LEU A 50 -9.88 -9.99 19.84
CA LEU A 50 -10.66 -8.76 20.00
C LEU A 50 -11.87 -8.96 20.92
N SER A 51 -12.48 -10.14 20.91
CA SER A 51 -13.62 -10.50 21.79
C SER A 51 -13.28 -10.43 23.29
N ARG A 52 -12.01 -10.44 23.66
CA ARG A 52 -11.57 -10.20 25.05
C ARG A 52 -11.81 -8.77 25.53
N TYR A 53 -12.01 -7.85 24.60
CA TYR A 53 -12.12 -6.40 24.88
C TYR A 53 -13.49 -5.83 24.54
N THR A 54 -14.28 -6.50 23.69
CA THR A 54 -15.63 -6.08 23.29
C THR A 54 -16.47 -7.28 22.85
N ASP A 55 -17.78 -7.19 23.00
CA ASP A 55 -18.78 -8.12 22.45
C ASP A 55 -19.22 -7.75 21.02
N ARG A 56 -18.74 -6.62 20.51
CA ARG A 56 -19.06 -6.09 19.17
C ARG A 56 -18.00 -6.50 18.14
N VAL A 57 -17.88 -7.79 17.91
CA VAL A 57 -16.98 -8.37 16.91
C VAL A 57 -17.83 -9.09 15.87
N GLU A 58 -17.62 -8.78 14.61
CA GLU A 58 -18.38 -9.37 13.50
C GLU A 58 -17.53 -9.46 12.23
N THR A 59 -17.99 -10.28 11.30
CA THR A 59 -17.41 -10.41 9.98
C THR A 59 -18.25 -9.63 8.97
N LEU A 60 -17.61 -8.76 8.19
CA LEU A 60 -18.26 -8.03 7.10
C LEU A 60 -17.97 -8.74 5.78
N GLU A 61 -19.04 -9.12 5.07
CA GLU A 61 -18.96 -9.86 3.82
C GLU A 61 -19.44 -9.01 2.64
N ALA A 62 -18.74 -9.09 1.51
CA ALA A 62 -19.12 -8.41 0.27
C ALA A 62 -18.90 -9.28 -0.99
N GLY A 63 -18.73 -10.59 -0.80
CA GLY A 63 -18.55 -11.57 -1.87
C GLY A 63 -17.11 -11.94 -2.20
N GLY A 64 -16.14 -11.38 -1.45
CA GLY A 64 -14.72 -11.76 -1.45
C GLY A 64 -14.30 -12.36 -0.12
N MET A 65 -13.05 -12.12 0.28
CA MET A 65 -12.58 -12.48 1.61
C MET A 65 -13.20 -11.53 2.64
N PRO A 66 -13.79 -12.06 3.71
CA PRO A 66 -14.49 -11.23 4.68
C PRO A 66 -13.52 -10.36 5.47
N ALA A 67 -13.89 -9.10 5.73
CA ALA A 67 -13.17 -8.26 6.67
C ALA A 67 -13.66 -8.50 8.10
N LEU A 68 -12.75 -8.45 9.05
CA LEU A 68 -13.06 -8.48 10.48
C LEU A 68 -13.34 -7.05 10.95
N TYR A 69 -14.50 -6.85 11.58
CA TYR A 69 -14.87 -5.60 12.23
C TYR A 69 -14.98 -5.78 13.74
N ALA A 70 -14.50 -4.81 14.50
CA ALA A 70 -14.75 -4.75 15.92
C ALA A 70 -14.89 -3.30 16.39
N GLU A 71 -15.88 -3.04 17.26
CA GLU A 71 -16.02 -1.73 17.90
C GLU A 71 -15.70 -1.86 19.41
N VAL A 72 -14.64 -1.19 19.84
CA VAL A 72 -14.25 -1.09 21.25
C VAL A 72 -14.72 0.27 21.76
N PRO A 73 -15.77 0.32 22.61
CA PRO A 73 -16.29 1.58 23.15
C PRO A 73 -15.25 2.32 23.96
N GLY A 74 -15.17 3.64 23.75
CA GLY A 74 -14.37 4.57 24.54
C GLY A 74 -15.24 5.56 25.33
N ALA A 75 -14.64 6.22 26.32
CA ALA A 75 -15.32 7.20 27.16
C ALA A 75 -15.59 8.55 26.45
N GLY A 76 -14.78 8.88 25.44
CA GLY A 76 -14.90 10.12 24.67
C GLY A 76 -15.98 10.06 23.58
N ARG A 77 -16.23 11.23 22.97
CA ARG A 77 -17.24 11.34 21.90
C ARG A 77 -16.71 10.97 20.52
N ARG A 78 -15.40 11.11 20.32
CA ARG A 78 -14.76 10.84 19.02
C ARG A 78 -14.69 9.35 18.73
N LYS A 79 -14.71 9.03 17.44
CA LYS A 79 -14.54 7.68 16.91
C LYS A 79 -13.31 7.67 16.01
N LEU A 80 -12.50 6.63 16.10
CA LEU A 80 -11.30 6.42 15.32
C LEU A 80 -11.40 5.09 14.58
N LEU A 81 -11.31 5.14 13.26
CA LEU A 81 -11.21 3.95 12.43
C LEU A 81 -9.74 3.49 12.40
N LEU A 82 -9.53 2.19 12.48
CA LEU A 82 -8.23 1.54 12.42
C LEU A 82 -8.28 0.53 11.26
N TYR A 83 -7.71 0.92 10.12
CA TYR A 83 -7.62 0.04 8.95
C TYR A 83 -6.32 -0.76 8.97
N GLN A 84 -6.42 -2.04 8.63
CA GLN A 84 -5.31 -3.00 8.60
C GLN A 84 -5.70 -4.22 7.78
N HIS A 85 -4.73 -5.14 7.55
CA HIS A 85 -5.01 -6.42 6.94
C HIS A 85 -4.32 -7.60 7.68
N TYR A 86 -4.86 -8.80 7.50
CA TYR A 86 -4.36 -10.02 8.13
C TYR A 86 -3.84 -11.06 7.13
N ASP A 87 -4.02 -10.81 5.85
CA ASP A 87 -3.44 -11.61 4.78
C ASP A 87 -1.98 -11.23 4.52
N VAL A 88 -1.28 -12.08 3.80
CA VAL A 88 0.15 -11.92 3.52
C VAL A 88 0.49 -12.41 2.12
N GLN A 89 1.60 -11.90 1.56
CA GLN A 89 2.19 -12.35 0.31
C GLN A 89 2.70 -13.80 0.38
N PRO A 90 2.80 -14.49 -0.78
CA PRO A 90 3.52 -15.75 -0.91
C PRO A 90 4.95 -15.67 -0.40
N VAL A 91 5.51 -16.83 -0.06
CA VAL A 91 6.85 -16.92 0.56
C VAL A 91 7.98 -17.18 -0.44
N ASP A 92 7.64 -17.39 -1.70
CA ASP A 92 8.62 -17.71 -2.73
C ASP A 92 9.60 -16.56 -2.99
N PRO A 93 10.88 -16.87 -3.28
CA PRO A 93 11.50 -18.21 -3.30
C PRO A 93 11.85 -18.71 -1.88
N ILE A 94 11.30 -19.87 -1.49
CA ILE A 94 11.42 -20.42 -0.13
C ILE A 94 12.86 -20.74 0.27
N GLU A 95 13.71 -21.07 -0.68
CA GLU A 95 15.13 -21.43 -0.48
C GLU A 95 16.00 -20.25 -0.05
N LEU A 96 15.50 -19.02 -0.15
CA LEU A 96 16.23 -17.82 0.30
C LEU A 96 15.87 -17.38 1.73
N TRP A 97 15.02 -18.15 2.44
CA TRP A 97 14.71 -17.88 3.83
C TRP A 97 15.73 -18.56 4.76
N ASP A 98 16.27 -17.80 5.73
CA ASP A 98 17.16 -18.32 6.76
C ASP A 98 16.42 -19.15 7.82
N SER A 99 15.11 -18.89 8.01
CA SER A 99 14.19 -19.62 8.88
C SER A 99 12.89 -19.90 8.13
N LYS A 100 12.06 -20.83 8.64
CA LYS A 100 10.75 -21.07 8.01
C LYS A 100 9.84 -19.82 8.15
N PRO A 101 9.20 -19.34 7.07
CA PRO A 101 8.48 -18.07 7.06
C PRO A 101 7.36 -17.96 8.09
N PHE A 102 6.73 -19.06 8.47
CA PHE A 102 5.64 -19.15 9.45
C PHE A 102 6.02 -19.84 10.76
N GLU A 103 7.34 -19.97 11.02
CA GLU A 103 7.90 -20.29 12.33
C GLU A 103 8.71 -19.08 12.81
N PRO A 104 8.05 -18.06 13.42
CA PRO A 104 8.68 -16.78 13.74
C PRO A 104 9.95 -16.93 14.59
N ALA A 105 11.05 -16.36 14.12
CA ALA A 105 12.34 -16.43 14.79
C ALA A 105 12.76 -15.07 15.32
N GLU A 106 13.45 -15.06 16.48
CA GLU A 106 14.09 -13.87 17.00
C GLU A 106 15.61 -13.97 16.80
N LYS A 107 16.19 -12.94 16.18
CA LYS A 107 17.63 -12.85 15.96
C LYS A 107 18.08 -11.39 16.00
N ASP A 108 19.09 -11.09 16.77
CA ASP A 108 19.72 -9.76 16.85
C ASP A 108 18.72 -8.62 17.10
N GLY A 109 17.72 -8.86 17.98
CA GLY A 109 16.66 -7.90 18.31
C GLY A 109 15.59 -7.72 17.23
N ARG A 110 15.58 -8.59 16.22
CA ARG A 110 14.58 -8.62 15.14
C ARG A 110 13.67 -9.84 15.27
N ILE A 111 12.43 -9.66 14.85
CA ILE A 111 11.45 -10.74 14.67
C ILE A 111 11.38 -10.99 13.17
N ILE A 112 11.62 -12.24 12.74
CA ILE A 112 11.68 -12.64 11.33
C ILE A 112 10.51 -13.59 11.07
N ALA A 113 9.58 -13.17 10.18
CA ALA A 113 8.45 -13.99 9.72
C ALA A 113 7.78 -13.33 8.51
N ARG A 114 7.09 -14.09 7.66
CA ARG A 114 6.21 -13.52 6.63
C ARG A 114 5.01 -12.80 7.28
N GLY A 115 4.74 -11.56 6.82
CA GLY A 115 3.63 -10.74 7.31
C GLY A 115 3.94 -10.03 8.63
N VAL A 116 5.16 -10.14 9.16
CA VAL A 116 5.50 -9.48 10.43
C VAL A 116 5.60 -7.97 10.29
N ALA A 117 6.08 -7.46 9.14
CA ALA A 117 6.15 -6.05 8.85
C ALA A 117 4.89 -5.56 8.13
N ASP A 118 4.24 -6.43 7.37
CA ASP A 118 3.14 -6.14 6.47
C ASP A 118 2.02 -7.20 6.63
N ASP A 119 1.01 -7.03 7.50
CA ASP A 119 0.75 -5.88 8.43
C ASP A 119 0.50 -6.38 9.88
N LYS A 120 0.83 -7.66 10.20
CA LYS A 120 0.47 -8.33 11.46
C LYS A 120 1.01 -7.63 12.71
N ALA A 121 2.18 -6.99 12.62
CA ALA A 121 2.72 -6.26 13.76
C ALA A 121 1.87 -5.03 14.11
N ASP A 122 1.39 -4.30 13.11
CA ASP A 122 0.54 -3.12 13.36
C ASP A 122 -0.85 -3.52 13.89
N VAL A 123 -1.43 -4.63 13.35
CA VAL A 123 -2.66 -5.22 13.90
C VAL A 123 -2.49 -5.51 15.40
N MET A 124 -1.43 -6.25 15.76
CA MET A 124 -1.20 -6.64 17.14
C MET A 124 -0.81 -5.47 18.03
N ALA A 125 -0.04 -4.50 17.54
CA ALA A 125 0.31 -3.31 18.31
C ALA A 125 -0.94 -2.52 18.73
N ARG A 126 -1.94 -2.41 17.83
CA ARG A 126 -3.21 -1.75 18.15
C ARG A 126 -4.04 -2.56 19.15
N ILE A 127 -4.07 -3.89 19.05
CA ILE A 127 -4.74 -4.75 20.03
C ILE A 127 -4.07 -4.62 21.43
N HIS A 128 -2.74 -4.62 21.48
CA HIS A 128 -2.00 -4.45 22.74
C HIS A 128 -2.15 -3.04 23.33
N ALA A 129 -2.33 -2.01 22.49
CA ALA A 129 -2.67 -0.67 22.97
C ALA A 129 -4.07 -0.63 23.59
N VAL A 130 -5.07 -1.34 23.03
CA VAL A 130 -6.41 -1.53 23.68
C VAL A 130 -6.25 -2.18 25.04
N GLU A 131 -5.50 -3.28 25.13
CA GLU A 131 -5.25 -3.96 26.40
C GLU A 131 -4.60 -3.02 27.41
N THR A 132 -3.54 -2.34 27.00
CA THR A 132 -2.77 -1.44 27.85
C THR A 132 -3.68 -0.38 28.46
N LEU A 133 -4.45 0.35 27.64
CA LEU A 133 -5.31 1.42 28.12
C LEU A 133 -6.43 0.89 29.03
N LYS A 134 -7.04 -0.24 28.70
CA LYS A 134 -8.04 -0.88 29.59
C LYS A 134 -7.50 -1.32 30.95
N LYS A 135 -6.20 -1.61 31.04
CA LYS A 135 -5.55 -2.02 32.30
C LYS A 135 -5.11 -0.85 33.16
N VAL A 136 -4.74 0.26 32.53
CA VAL A 136 -4.22 1.43 33.26
C VAL A 136 -5.27 2.55 33.43
N GLY A 137 -6.42 2.45 32.73
CA GLY A 137 -7.48 3.44 32.80
C GLY A 137 -8.65 3.13 31.87
N GLU A 138 -9.11 4.11 31.12
CA GLU A 138 -10.21 4.00 30.15
C GLU A 138 -9.72 4.39 28.75
N ILE A 139 -10.25 3.73 27.73
CA ILE A 139 -9.98 4.13 26.34
C ILE A 139 -10.69 5.46 26.07
N PRO A 140 -9.97 6.51 25.66
CA PRO A 140 -10.55 7.87 25.57
C PRO A 140 -11.35 8.11 24.29
N VAL A 141 -11.26 7.22 23.30
CA VAL A 141 -11.90 7.31 21.97
C VAL A 141 -12.52 5.97 21.62
N THR A 142 -13.70 5.96 20.99
CA THR A 142 -14.25 4.71 20.44
C THR A 142 -13.41 4.24 19.25
N LEU A 143 -12.91 3.01 19.33
CA LEU A 143 -12.07 2.42 18.30
C LEU A 143 -12.91 1.48 17.42
N ARG A 144 -12.76 1.62 16.11
CA ARG A 144 -13.37 0.78 15.09
C ARG A 144 -12.30 0.09 14.30
N PHE A 145 -12.08 -1.18 14.55
CA PHE A 145 -11.17 -2.02 13.79
C PHE A 145 -11.85 -2.45 12.50
N LEU A 146 -11.14 -2.32 11.40
CA LEU A 146 -11.48 -2.89 10.10
C LEU A 146 -10.22 -3.57 9.58
N VAL A 147 -10.21 -4.91 9.63
CA VAL A 147 -9.05 -5.71 9.26
C VAL A 147 -9.44 -6.62 8.11
N GLU A 148 -8.96 -6.32 6.90
CA GLU A 148 -9.30 -7.09 5.70
C GLU A 148 -8.40 -8.30 5.47
N GLY A 149 -8.75 -9.14 4.52
CA GLY A 149 -8.03 -10.38 4.20
C GLY A 149 -7.67 -10.54 2.74
N GLU A 150 -7.72 -9.47 1.95
CA GLU A 150 -7.41 -9.49 0.52
C GLU A 150 -6.62 -8.25 0.04
N GLU A 151 -5.94 -7.55 0.98
CA GLU A 151 -5.10 -6.39 0.64
C GLU A 151 -4.02 -6.78 -0.36
N GLU A 152 -3.33 -7.86 -0.10
CA GLU A 152 -2.21 -8.38 -0.88
C GLU A 152 -2.57 -8.92 -2.28
N ILE A 153 -3.86 -8.95 -2.59
CA ILE A 153 -4.39 -9.28 -3.93
C ILE A 153 -5.26 -8.16 -4.52
N GLY A 154 -5.10 -6.93 -3.99
CA GLY A 154 -5.69 -5.70 -4.51
C GLY A 154 -7.09 -5.40 -3.97
N SER A 155 -7.41 -5.79 -2.72
CA SER A 155 -8.61 -5.35 -1.97
C SER A 155 -9.92 -5.34 -2.78
N LYS A 156 -10.16 -6.39 -3.55
CA LYS A 156 -11.18 -6.45 -4.62
C LYS A 156 -12.61 -6.15 -4.15
N THR A 157 -12.90 -6.42 -2.88
CA THR A 157 -14.23 -6.19 -2.31
C THR A 157 -14.27 -5.08 -1.27
N PHE A 158 -13.13 -4.44 -0.97
CA PHE A 158 -13.03 -3.43 0.07
C PHE A 158 -13.92 -2.20 -0.19
N GLU A 159 -13.95 -1.68 -1.42
CA GLU A 159 -14.84 -0.55 -1.79
C GLU A 159 -16.31 -0.89 -1.49
N LYS A 160 -16.75 -2.12 -1.81
CA LYS A 160 -18.09 -2.59 -1.53
C LYS A 160 -18.34 -2.74 -0.02
N ILE A 161 -17.39 -3.29 0.74
CA ILE A 161 -17.46 -3.35 2.21
C ILE A 161 -17.60 -1.94 2.79
N ALA A 162 -16.80 -0.98 2.34
CA ALA A 162 -16.84 0.39 2.82
C ALA A 162 -18.21 1.06 2.57
N HIS A 163 -18.80 0.86 1.40
CA HIS A 163 -20.09 1.43 1.06
C HIS A 163 -21.26 0.75 1.80
N GLU A 164 -21.33 -0.58 1.79
CA GLU A 164 -22.43 -1.33 2.41
C GLU A 164 -22.44 -1.18 3.95
N HIS A 165 -21.27 -0.99 4.55
CA HIS A 165 -21.11 -0.84 6.00
C HIS A 165 -20.70 0.57 6.44
N SER A 166 -20.94 1.59 5.61
CA SER A 166 -20.52 2.98 5.85
C SER A 166 -20.91 3.53 7.23
N SER A 167 -22.10 3.19 7.74
CA SER A 167 -22.54 3.61 9.08
C SER A 167 -21.69 3.03 10.21
N LYS A 168 -21.17 1.80 10.06
CA LYS A 168 -20.26 1.15 11.01
C LYS A 168 -18.86 1.74 10.93
N LEU A 169 -18.42 2.13 9.74
CA LEU A 169 -17.08 2.66 9.51
C LEU A 169 -16.98 4.18 9.77
N SER A 170 -18.11 4.90 9.86
CA SER A 170 -18.13 6.35 10.13
C SER A 170 -17.27 6.72 11.35
N ALA A 171 -16.28 7.60 11.16
CA ALA A 171 -15.34 8.00 12.21
C ALA A 171 -14.90 9.46 12.02
N ASP A 172 -14.32 10.05 13.07
CA ASP A 172 -13.79 11.41 13.05
C ASP A 172 -12.34 11.46 12.54
N GLY A 173 -11.73 10.30 12.34
CA GLY A 173 -10.40 10.11 11.77
C GLY A 173 -10.10 8.64 11.55
N CYS A 174 -9.08 8.34 10.75
CA CYS A 174 -8.60 6.99 10.49
C CYS A 174 -7.08 6.92 10.65
N LEU A 175 -6.61 5.86 11.31
CA LEU A 175 -5.22 5.41 11.23
C LEU A 175 -5.18 4.25 10.25
N TRP A 176 -4.50 4.46 9.13
CA TRP A 176 -4.24 3.44 8.14
C TRP A 176 -3.16 2.47 8.65
N GLU A 177 -2.90 1.37 7.96
CA GLU A 177 -1.69 0.59 8.19
C GLU A 177 -0.45 1.49 8.09
N SER A 178 0.65 1.12 8.72
CA SER A 178 1.87 1.90 8.62
C SER A 178 2.65 1.49 7.38
N GLY A 179 2.94 2.44 6.51
CA GLY A 179 3.89 2.22 5.41
C GLY A 179 5.34 2.34 5.88
N THR A 180 6.20 2.93 5.04
CA THR A 180 7.58 3.28 5.44
C THR A 180 7.54 4.28 6.59
N SER A 181 7.78 3.80 7.79
CA SER A 181 7.69 4.58 9.04
C SER A 181 8.93 5.38 9.36
N PHE A 182 10.09 4.95 8.83
CA PHE A 182 11.38 5.63 9.01
C PHE A 182 12.12 5.71 7.67
N ASP A 183 12.80 6.84 7.42
CA ASP A 183 13.71 6.97 6.27
C ASP A 183 15.06 6.27 6.54
N GLU A 184 15.96 6.29 5.54
CA GLU A 184 17.30 5.70 5.64
C GLU A 184 18.16 6.31 6.77
N SER A 185 17.84 7.53 7.22
CA SER A 185 18.51 8.20 8.33
C SER A 185 17.87 7.90 9.69
N GLY A 186 16.79 7.14 9.72
CA GLY A 186 16.02 6.79 10.92
C GLY A 186 15.05 7.88 11.38
N ARG A 187 14.76 8.90 10.56
CA ARG A 187 13.75 9.91 10.89
C ARG A 187 12.35 9.38 10.66
N PRO A 188 11.40 9.65 11.57
CA PRO A 188 10.02 9.21 11.39
C PRO A 188 9.36 9.87 10.19
N THR A 189 8.54 9.12 9.45
CA THR A 189 7.79 9.61 8.29
C THR A 189 6.30 9.42 8.49
N LEU A 190 5.50 10.37 8.02
CA LEU A 190 4.03 10.31 8.00
C LEU A 190 3.54 10.59 6.59
N GLN A 191 2.48 9.89 6.17
CA GLN A 191 1.92 10.00 4.83
C GLN A 191 0.42 10.26 4.91
N PHE A 192 -0.12 11.07 3.95
CA PHE A 192 -1.50 11.53 3.99
C PHE A 192 -2.29 11.12 2.73
N GLY A 193 -2.00 9.97 2.17
CA GLY A 193 -2.66 9.46 0.99
C GLY A 193 -1.81 8.49 0.20
N CYS A 194 -2.31 8.09 -0.96
CA CYS A 194 -1.65 7.17 -1.86
C CYS A 194 -1.86 7.55 -3.33
N ARG A 195 -1.02 7.02 -4.20
CA ARG A 195 -1.22 7.10 -5.65
C ARG A 195 -2.31 6.11 -6.08
N GLY A 196 -2.96 6.42 -7.20
CA GLY A 196 -3.80 5.46 -7.88
C GLY A 196 -2.99 4.60 -8.85
N LEU A 197 -3.64 3.57 -9.34
CA LEU A 197 -3.07 2.61 -10.27
C LEU A 197 -4.11 2.25 -11.34
N VAL A 198 -3.66 2.13 -12.59
CA VAL A 198 -4.31 1.31 -13.61
C VAL A 198 -3.26 0.33 -14.09
N TYR A 199 -3.51 -0.96 -13.94
CA TYR A 199 -2.65 -2.03 -14.44
C TYR A 199 -3.44 -2.84 -15.45
N LEU A 200 -2.88 -3.05 -16.64
CA LEU A 200 -3.61 -3.69 -17.72
C LEU A 200 -2.71 -4.54 -18.63
N GLN A 201 -3.33 -5.42 -19.40
CA GLN A 201 -2.66 -6.17 -20.45
C GLN A 201 -3.28 -5.84 -21.82
N LEU A 202 -2.40 -5.46 -22.73
CA LEU A 202 -2.69 -5.31 -24.15
C LEU A 202 -2.36 -6.60 -24.91
N ARG A 203 -3.11 -6.87 -25.97
CA ARG A 203 -2.89 -7.99 -26.88
C ARG A 203 -3.11 -7.56 -28.33
N VAL A 204 -2.28 -8.08 -29.23
CA VAL A 204 -2.50 -8.00 -30.68
C VAL A 204 -2.37 -9.39 -31.26
N ARG A 205 -3.36 -9.79 -32.06
CA ARG A 205 -3.37 -11.07 -32.77
C ARG A 205 -3.80 -10.87 -34.21
N PHE A 206 -2.95 -11.24 -35.15
CA PHE A 206 -3.24 -11.16 -36.59
C PHE A 206 -3.32 -12.51 -37.28
N LEU A 207 -2.66 -13.52 -36.73
CA LEU A 207 -2.58 -14.84 -37.33
C LEU A 207 -3.14 -15.91 -36.39
N ASN A 208 -3.55 -17.05 -36.94
CA ASN A 208 -4.04 -18.17 -36.13
C ASN A 208 -2.91 -18.94 -35.45
N PHE A 209 -1.72 -18.91 -36.01
CA PHE A 209 -0.50 -19.56 -35.50
C PHE A 209 0.75 -18.88 -36.07
N ASP A 210 1.87 -19.04 -35.41
CA ASP A 210 3.16 -18.49 -35.82
C ASP A 210 3.54 -18.91 -37.25
N GLN A 211 4.11 -17.98 -38.00
CA GLN A 211 4.58 -18.21 -39.33
C GLN A 211 6.10 -18.12 -39.43
N HIS A 212 6.67 -18.66 -40.51
CA HIS A 212 8.07 -18.45 -40.83
C HIS A 212 8.31 -16.97 -41.19
N SER A 213 9.36 -16.34 -40.66
CA SER A 213 9.63 -14.90 -40.86
C SER A 213 9.89 -14.52 -42.31
N GLY A 214 10.25 -15.48 -43.20
CA GLY A 214 10.32 -15.27 -44.63
C GLY A 214 9.02 -14.80 -45.30
N LEU A 215 7.89 -14.94 -44.60
CA LEU A 215 6.56 -14.48 -45.06
C LEU A 215 6.20 -13.08 -44.53
N ALA A 216 7.08 -12.43 -43.80
CA ALA A 216 6.83 -11.10 -43.18
C ALA A 216 6.63 -9.99 -44.25
N SER A 217 6.99 -10.22 -45.50
CA SER A 217 6.72 -9.27 -46.60
C SER A 217 5.26 -9.26 -47.07
N ILE A 218 4.48 -10.29 -46.70
CA ILE A 218 3.08 -10.45 -47.16
C ILE A 218 2.08 -10.61 -46.03
N TYR A 219 2.53 -11.02 -44.84
CA TYR A 219 1.64 -11.13 -43.66
C TYR A 219 1.82 -9.96 -42.68
N PRO A 220 0.73 -9.51 -42.03
CA PRO A 220 0.82 -8.44 -41.05
C PRO A 220 1.62 -8.88 -39.83
N SER A 221 2.41 -7.97 -39.28
CA SER A 221 3.20 -8.20 -38.07
C SER A 221 2.49 -7.68 -36.82
N ALA A 222 2.00 -8.58 -35.99
CA ALA A 222 1.45 -8.23 -34.66
C ALA A 222 2.53 -7.56 -33.79
N ALA A 223 3.79 -7.98 -33.94
CA ALA A 223 4.92 -7.42 -33.19
C ALA A 223 5.14 -5.93 -33.48
N MET A 224 5.27 -5.59 -34.78
CA MET A 224 5.48 -4.20 -35.19
C MET A 224 4.29 -3.32 -34.81
N TYR A 225 3.07 -3.80 -35.03
CA TYR A 225 1.86 -3.08 -34.68
C TYR A 225 1.78 -2.75 -33.19
N LEU A 226 2.10 -3.69 -32.29
CA LEU A 226 2.14 -3.44 -30.85
C LEU A 226 3.28 -2.49 -30.46
N ILE A 227 4.48 -2.64 -31.04
CA ILE A 227 5.62 -1.74 -30.78
C ILE A 227 5.28 -0.30 -31.15
N GLU A 228 4.68 -0.07 -32.32
CA GLU A 228 4.27 1.26 -32.78
C GLU A 228 3.16 1.85 -31.87
N ALA A 229 2.19 1.03 -31.47
CA ALA A 229 1.17 1.42 -30.52
C ALA A 229 1.80 1.85 -29.16
N LEU A 230 2.70 1.07 -28.61
CA LEU A 230 3.40 1.42 -27.37
C LEU A 230 4.25 2.68 -27.50
N ALA A 231 4.94 2.86 -28.64
CA ALA A 231 5.74 4.04 -28.93
C ALA A 231 4.90 5.33 -29.05
N SER A 232 3.61 5.21 -29.43
CA SER A 232 2.70 6.37 -29.52
C SER A 232 2.26 6.91 -28.16
N LEU A 233 2.34 6.09 -27.07
CA LEU A 233 1.79 6.45 -25.76
C LEU A 233 2.58 7.54 -25.02
N ARG A 234 3.86 7.73 -25.36
CA ARG A 234 4.73 8.69 -24.68
C ARG A 234 5.82 9.22 -25.60
N ASP A 235 6.41 10.35 -25.25
CA ASP A 235 7.59 10.91 -25.91
C ASP A 235 8.91 10.44 -25.28
N GLN A 236 10.03 10.96 -25.79
CA GLN A 236 11.38 10.65 -25.30
C GLN A 236 11.65 11.18 -23.87
N ASP A 237 10.94 12.22 -23.47
CA ASP A 237 11.01 12.80 -22.13
C ASP A 237 10.04 12.11 -21.14
N MET A 238 9.44 10.99 -21.55
CA MET A 238 8.48 10.23 -20.75
C MET A 238 7.17 10.96 -20.47
N ASN A 239 6.84 12.03 -21.24
CA ASN A 239 5.52 12.63 -21.17
C ASN A 239 4.51 11.71 -21.84
N VAL A 240 3.38 11.49 -21.20
CA VAL A 240 2.28 10.68 -21.76
C VAL A 240 1.57 11.50 -22.84
N LYS A 241 1.41 10.89 -24.02
CA LYS A 241 0.80 11.54 -25.20
C LYS A 241 -0.65 11.14 -25.43
N ILE A 242 -1.26 10.52 -24.47
CA ILE A 242 -2.66 10.13 -24.50
C ILE A 242 -3.50 11.37 -24.22
N ASP A 243 -4.34 11.77 -25.17
CA ASP A 243 -5.25 12.94 -25.00
C ASP A 243 -6.20 12.71 -23.83
N GLY A 244 -6.30 13.70 -22.94
CA GLY A 244 -7.11 13.62 -21.72
C GLY A 244 -6.41 12.93 -20.53
N PHE A 245 -5.21 12.35 -20.71
CA PHE A 245 -4.50 11.66 -19.62
C PHE A 245 -4.20 12.56 -18.42
N TYR A 246 -3.95 13.84 -18.66
CA TYR A 246 -3.65 14.81 -17.61
C TYR A 246 -4.88 15.54 -17.07
N ASP A 247 -6.10 15.17 -17.51
CA ASP A 247 -7.32 15.75 -16.99
C ASP A 247 -7.46 15.42 -15.50
N GLY A 248 -7.86 16.41 -14.72
CA GLY A 248 -7.94 16.28 -13.26
C GLY A 248 -6.61 16.43 -12.51
N VAL A 249 -5.47 16.47 -13.21
CA VAL A 249 -4.17 16.72 -12.58
C VAL A 249 -4.11 18.13 -11.99
N VAL A 250 -3.88 18.23 -10.68
CA VAL A 250 -3.71 19.50 -9.95
C VAL A 250 -2.26 19.65 -9.50
N PRO A 251 -1.68 20.85 -9.66
CA PRO A 251 -0.33 21.11 -9.17
C PRO A 251 -0.30 21.05 -7.63
N PRO A 252 0.88 20.81 -7.04
CA PRO A 252 1.03 20.83 -5.58
C PRO A 252 0.63 22.19 -5.00
N THR A 253 -0.06 22.14 -3.87
CA THR A 253 -0.38 23.34 -3.08
C THR A 253 0.86 23.89 -2.41
N GLU A 254 0.75 25.10 -1.84
CA GLU A 254 1.84 25.67 -1.05
C GLU A 254 2.16 24.82 0.20
N ALA A 255 1.15 24.19 0.80
CA ALA A 255 1.34 23.26 1.90
C ALA A 255 2.15 22.03 1.45
N ASP A 256 1.84 21.46 0.28
CA ASP A 256 2.61 20.35 -0.28
C ASP A 256 4.07 20.71 -0.51
N ARG A 257 4.31 21.89 -1.11
CA ARG A 257 5.68 22.35 -1.34
C ARG A 257 6.46 22.52 -0.05
N ARG A 258 5.81 23.02 1.02
CA ARG A 258 6.45 23.10 2.35
C ARG A 258 6.79 21.74 2.92
N MET A 259 5.93 20.72 2.74
CA MET A 259 6.22 19.35 3.15
C MET A 259 7.37 18.78 2.31
N MET A 260 7.27 18.83 0.99
CA MET A 260 8.27 18.28 0.07
C MET A 260 9.65 18.91 0.23
N ALA A 261 9.74 20.19 0.58
CA ALA A 261 11.01 20.87 0.81
C ALA A 261 11.85 20.31 1.98
N LYS A 262 11.22 19.51 2.86
CA LYS A 262 11.90 18.85 3.98
C LYS A 262 12.34 17.43 3.67
N ILE A 263 11.95 16.89 2.51
CA ILE A 263 12.27 15.53 2.08
C ILE A 263 13.59 15.57 1.31
N ASP A 264 14.56 14.80 1.77
CA ASP A 264 15.79 14.59 1.01
C ASP A 264 15.49 13.59 -0.14
N PRO A 265 15.71 13.97 -1.41
CA PRO A 265 15.52 13.06 -2.52
C PRO A 265 16.58 11.97 -2.63
N GLU A 266 17.68 12.04 -1.86
CA GLU A 266 18.76 11.04 -1.78
C GLU A 266 19.34 10.63 -3.16
N VAL A 267 19.38 11.56 -4.12
CA VAL A 267 19.68 11.27 -5.53
C VAL A 267 21.01 10.57 -5.71
N GLU A 268 22.09 11.04 -5.05
CA GLU A 268 23.42 10.44 -5.18
C GLU A 268 23.51 9.05 -4.53
N GLN A 269 22.82 8.85 -3.41
CA GLN A 269 22.74 7.55 -2.74
C GLN A 269 21.99 6.54 -3.62
N ARG A 270 20.84 6.95 -4.15
CA ARG A 270 20.02 6.14 -5.08
C ARG A 270 20.76 5.87 -6.38
N ARG A 271 21.50 6.84 -6.91
CA ARG A 271 22.33 6.66 -8.12
C ARG A 271 23.37 5.54 -7.91
N LYS A 272 24.06 5.53 -6.77
CA LYS A 272 25.05 4.50 -6.44
C LYS A 272 24.39 3.12 -6.26
N LEU A 273 23.22 3.08 -5.66
CA LEU A 273 22.49 1.84 -5.38
C LEU A 273 21.88 1.22 -6.64
N VAL A 274 21.19 2.04 -7.45
CA VAL A 274 20.38 1.59 -8.61
C VAL A 274 21.17 1.64 -9.92
N GLY A 275 22.19 2.49 -10.03
CA GLY A 275 23.09 2.58 -11.21
C GLY A 275 22.58 3.42 -12.37
N PHE A 276 21.67 4.39 -12.15
CA PHE A 276 21.22 5.26 -13.22
C PHE A 276 22.22 6.42 -13.48
N GLU A 277 22.34 6.85 -14.72
CA GLU A 277 23.24 7.97 -15.11
C GLU A 277 22.60 9.33 -14.80
N ARG A 278 21.34 9.51 -15.15
CA ARG A 278 20.57 10.74 -14.92
C ARG A 278 19.11 10.43 -14.62
N LEU A 279 18.45 11.34 -13.91
CA LEU A 279 17.01 11.29 -13.70
C LEU A 279 16.24 11.63 -14.98
N VAL A 280 15.03 11.08 -15.11
CA VAL A 280 14.10 11.46 -16.18
C VAL A 280 13.84 12.96 -16.12
N ARG A 281 13.90 13.65 -17.26
CA ARG A 281 13.74 15.11 -17.39
C ARG A 281 14.79 15.95 -16.64
N ASP A 282 15.77 15.33 -16.03
CA ASP A 282 16.87 15.97 -15.29
C ASP A 282 16.41 17.12 -14.36
N PRO A 283 15.50 16.87 -13.42
CA PRO A 283 14.94 17.91 -12.56
C PRO A 283 16.02 18.49 -11.65
N LYS A 284 15.90 19.78 -11.34
CA LYS A 284 16.70 20.39 -10.28
C LYS A 284 16.45 19.66 -8.95
N PRO A 285 17.43 19.60 -8.02
CA PRO A 285 17.30 18.85 -6.77
C PRO A 285 16.02 19.15 -5.99
N GLU A 286 15.63 20.41 -5.90
CA GLU A 286 14.42 20.87 -5.20
C GLU A 286 13.11 20.47 -5.91
N LYS A 287 13.17 19.96 -7.13
CA LYS A 287 12.01 19.51 -7.93
C LYS A 287 11.90 17.99 -8.02
N VAL A 288 12.87 17.25 -7.53
CA VAL A 288 12.87 15.76 -7.62
C VAL A 288 11.66 15.17 -6.92
N ILE A 289 11.37 15.60 -5.69
CA ILE A 289 10.22 15.09 -4.92
C ILE A 289 8.90 15.55 -5.54
N GLU A 290 8.81 16.78 -6.05
CA GLU A 290 7.62 17.24 -6.77
C GLU A 290 7.37 16.41 -8.02
N GLN A 291 8.40 16.13 -8.82
CA GLN A 291 8.28 15.26 -9.99
C GLN A 291 7.88 13.84 -9.60
N LEU A 292 8.50 13.29 -8.56
CA LEU A 292 8.20 11.94 -8.06
C LEU A 292 6.73 11.81 -7.68
N LEU A 293 6.18 12.77 -6.93
CA LEU A 293 4.82 12.66 -6.39
C LEU A 293 3.75 13.15 -7.36
N PHE A 294 3.96 14.30 -8.01
CA PHE A 294 2.94 15.01 -8.79
C PHE A 294 3.02 14.79 -10.29
N THR A 295 3.79 13.80 -10.76
CA THR A 295 3.79 13.41 -12.16
C THR A 295 3.15 12.03 -12.32
N PRO A 296 2.00 11.92 -13.01
CA PRO A 296 1.45 10.62 -13.34
C PRO A 296 2.31 9.94 -14.41
N THR A 297 2.33 8.62 -14.45
CA THR A 297 3.22 7.85 -15.32
C THR A 297 2.49 6.84 -16.16
N CYS A 298 3.06 6.51 -17.31
CA CYS A 298 2.73 5.34 -18.14
C CYS A 298 3.99 4.50 -18.26
N ASN A 299 4.02 3.34 -17.62
CA ASN A 299 5.15 2.43 -17.62
C ASN A 299 4.82 1.16 -18.39
N ILE A 300 5.81 0.57 -19.07
CA ILE A 300 5.71 -0.74 -19.70
C ILE A 300 6.36 -1.74 -18.77
N ALA A 301 5.54 -2.51 -18.05
CA ALA A 301 5.98 -3.49 -17.05
C ALA A 301 6.48 -4.80 -17.68
N GLY A 302 6.02 -5.12 -18.89
CA GLY A 302 6.48 -6.33 -19.59
C GLY A 302 6.01 -6.36 -21.03
N VAL A 303 6.79 -7.03 -21.89
CA VAL A 303 6.44 -7.27 -23.30
C VAL A 303 6.80 -8.71 -23.65
N THR A 304 5.86 -9.43 -24.25
CA THR A 304 6.09 -10.78 -24.76
C THR A 304 5.89 -10.79 -26.28
N ILE A 305 7.00 -10.91 -27.01
CA ILE A 305 7.02 -10.88 -28.47
C ILE A 305 7.87 -12.03 -28.99
N GLY A 306 7.25 -12.91 -29.77
CA GLY A 306 7.95 -13.98 -30.47
C GLY A 306 8.72 -14.97 -29.59
N TYR A 307 9.83 -15.50 -30.08
CA TYR A 307 10.61 -16.53 -29.39
C TYR A 307 11.49 -15.93 -28.28
N GLN A 308 11.32 -16.44 -27.04
CA GLN A 308 12.06 -16.01 -25.85
C GLN A 308 13.07 -17.04 -25.35
N GLY A 309 13.14 -18.23 -25.97
CA GLY A 309 14.05 -19.29 -25.58
C GLY A 309 15.50 -19.09 -26.05
N PRO A 310 16.45 -19.93 -25.64
CA PRO A 310 17.83 -19.86 -26.06
C PRO A 310 17.97 -20.20 -27.56
N GLY A 311 18.98 -19.61 -28.22
CA GLY A 311 19.25 -19.81 -29.66
C GLY A 311 18.35 -18.92 -30.55
N SER A 312 18.17 -19.32 -31.82
CA SER A 312 17.43 -18.56 -32.81
C SER A 312 16.21 -19.32 -33.35
N LYS A 313 15.08 -18.60 -33.51
CA LYS A 313 13.90 -19.08 -34.21
C LYS A 313 13.39 -17.97 -35.12
N THR A 314 13.44 -18.20 -36.44
CA THR A 314 12.96 -17.26 -37.46
C THR A 314 11.45 -17.30 -37.56
N VAL A 315 10.77 -16.47 -36.72
CA VAL A 315 9.32 -16.51 -36.51
C VAL A 315 8.67 -15.16 -36.76
N LEU A 316 7.50 -15.16 -37.35
CA LEU A 316 6.52 -14.08 -37.36
C LEU A 316 5.43 -14.48 -36.35
N PRO A 317 5.41 -13.88 -35.15
CA PRO A 317 4.50 -14.31 -34.11
C PRO A 317 3.04 -13.99 -34.45
N ALA A 318 2.16 -14.95 -34.17
CA ALA A 318 0.73 -14.81 -34.40
C ALA A 318 0.07 -13.82 -33.41
N GLU A 319 0.55 -13.82 -32.17
CA GLU A 319 0.05 -13.04 -31.06
C GLU A 319 1.20 -12.46 -30.24
N VAL A 320 0.99 -11.28 -29.70
CA VAL A 320 1.93 -10.58 -28.82
C VAL A 320 1.17 -9.86 -27.73
N THR A 321 1.81 -9.67 -26.57
CA THR A 321 1.20 -8.99 -25.41
C THR A 321 2.14 -7.97 -24.79
N ALA A 322 1.55 -6.96 -24.13
CA ALA A 322 2.28 -6.02 -23.27
C ALA A 322 1.49 -5.78 -21.99
N LYS A 323 2.20 -5.62 -20.89
CA LYS A 323 1.65 -5.19 -19.61
C LYS A 323 2.07 -3.75 -19.33
N LEU A 324 1.11 -2.92 -18.98
CA LEU A 324 1.32 -1.52 -18.66
C LEU A 324 0.81 -1.22 -17.26
N ASP A 325 1.46 -0.27 -16.60
CA ASP A 325 0.94 0.38 -15.40
C ASP A 325 0.94 1.91 -15.56
N PHE A 326 -0.13 2.51 -15.08
CA PHE A 326 -0.28 3.96 -14.97
C PHE A 326 -0.35 4.30 -13.49
N ARG A 327 0.64 5.03 -12.98
CA ARG A 327 0.54 5.58 -11.63
C ARG A 327 -0.17 6.91 -11.69
N LEU A 328 -1.32 6.96 -11.05
CA LEU A 328 -2.19 8.13 -11.02
C LEU A 328 -1.90 9.00 -9.80
N ILE A 329 -2.20 10.27 -9.90
CA ILE A 329 -2.10 11.22 -8.78
C ILE A 329 -3.52 11.64 -8.35
N PRO A 330 -3.68 12.24 -7.15
CA PRO A 330 -4.99 12.68 -6.68
C PRO A 330 -5.78 13.46 -7.74
N ASN A 331 -7.07 13.20 -7.82
CA ASN A 331 -8.08 13.69 -8.77
C ASN A 331 -8.04 13.09 -10.18
N GLN A 332 -7.17 12.14 -10.49
CA GLN A 332 -7.29 11.36 -11.72
C GLN A 332 -8.21 10.16 -11.50
N GLU A 333 -9.11 9.93 -12.46
CA GLU A 333 -10.06 8.81 -12.43
C GLU A 333 -9.56 7.66 -13.31
N PRO A 334 -9.36 6.45 -12.78
CA PRO A 334 -8.90 5.28 -13.54
C PRO A 334 -9.75 4.98 -14.78
N ALA A 335 -11.06 5.06 -14.68
CA ALA A 335 -11.96 4.83 -15.80
C ALA A 335 -11.73 5.83 -16.94
N HIS A 336 -11.49 7.12 -16.61
CA HIS A 336 -11.17 8.14 -17.61
C HIS A 336 -9.86 7.85 -18.33
N VAL A 337 -8.84 7.37 -17.60
CA VAL A 337 -7.55 7.00 -18.17
C VAL A 337 -7.69 5.81 -19.14
N LEU A 338 -8.47 4.80 -18.79
CA LEU A 338 -8.76 3.65 -19.66
C LEU A 338 -9.50 4.08 -20.93
N ASP A 339 -10.51 4.93 -20.82
CA ASP A 339 -11.26 5.49 -21.95
C ASP A 339 -10.35 6.32 -22.86
N SER A 340 -9.48 7.14 -22.28
CA SER A 340 -8.54 7.96 -23.00
C SER A 340 -7.50 7.11 -23.75
N LEU A 341 -7.00 6.03 -23.11
CA LEU A 341 -6.13 5.06 -23.78
C LEU A 341 -6.81 4.40 -24.97
N ARG A 342 -8.08 3.95 -24.81
CA ARG A 342 -8.83 3.33 -25.91
C ARG A 342 -8.99 4.30 -27.09
N LYS A 343 -9.42 5.54 -26.81
CA LYS A 343 -9.56 6.59 -27.82
C LYS A 343 -8.24 6.92 -28.52
N HIS A 344 -7.14 6.99 -27.76
CA HIS A 344 -5.81 7.20 -28.32
C HIS A 344 -5.43 6.10 -29.31
N LEU A 345 -5.57 4.84 -28.89
CA LEU A 345 -5.26 3.69 -29.74
C LEU A 345 -6.11 3.71 -31.03
N ASP A 346 -7.40 3.96 -30.92
CA ASP A 346 -8.31 4.01 -32.08
C ASP A 346 -7.96 5.16 -33.02
N SER A 347 -7.71 6.35 -32.51
CA SER A 347 -7.43 7.54 -33.32
C SER A 347 -6.06 7.52 -34.02
N HIS A 348 -5.14 6.67 -33.54
CA HIS A 348 -3.81 6.50 -34.13
C HIS A 348 -3.67 5.25 -35.02
N GLY A 349 -4.78 4.57 -35.34
CA GLY A 349 -4.78 3.41 -36.22
C GLY A 349 -4.43 2.10 -35.53
N PHE A 350 -4.60 2.05 -34.19
CA PHE A 350 -4.30 0.87 -33.37
C PHE A 350 -5.56 0.20 -32.80
N GLU A 351 -6.66 0.19 -33.57
CA GLU A 351 -7.96 -0.38 -33.17
C GLU A 351 -7.88 -1.90 -32.90
N LYS A 352 -6.87 -2.57 -33.46
CA LYS A 352 -6.64 -4.01 -33.24
C LYS A 352 -5.89 -4.34 -31.96
N VAL A 353 -5.46 -3.33 -31.20
CA VAL A 353 -4.93 -3.56 -29.85
C VAL A 353 -6.12 -3.80 -28.91
N GLU A 354 -6.18 -4.97 -28.33
CA GLU A 354 -7.19 -5.35 -27.36
C GLU A 354 -6.69 -5.08 -25.94
N ILE A 355 -7.53 -4.51 -25.07
CA ILE A 355 -7.32 -4.49 -23.62
C ILE A 355 -7.95 -5.78 -23.07
N VAL A 356 -7.10 -6.76 -22.71
CA VAL A 356 -7.56 -8.11 -22.33
C VAL A 356 -8.18 -8.10 -20.93
N TRP A 357 -7.55 -7.35 -20.02
CA TRP A 357 -8.02 -7.10 -18.68
C TRP A 357 -7.39 -5.80 -18.16
N ALA A 358 -8.04 -5.18 -17.19
CA ALA A 358 -7.53 -4.04 -16.47
C ALA A 358 -7.96 -4.14 -15.00
N ASP A 359 -7.04 -3.78 -14.12
CA ASP A 359 -7.25 -3.62 -12.68
C ASP A 359 -6.94 -2.19 -12.31
N SER A 360 -7.64 -1.64 -11.33
CA SER A 360 -7.42 -0.23 -10.99
C SER A 360 -7.78 0.09 -9.55
N GLU A 361 -7.02 1.04 -8.99
CA GLU A 361 -7.31 1.66 -7.72
C GLU A 361 -7.26 3.18 -7.85
N LYS A 362 -8.21 3.85 -7.20
CA LYS A 362 -8.28 5.31 -7.19
C LYS A 362 -7.24 5.89 -6.24
N PRO A 363 -6.63 7.03 -6.58
CA PRO A 363 -5.76 7.73 -5.66
C PRO A 363 -6.57 8.32 -4.50
N ALA A 364 -5.92 8.51 -3.37
CA ALA A 364 -6.52 9.13 -2.20
C ALA A 364 -5.60 10.21 -1.62
N ARG A 365 -6.21 11.26 -1.06
CA ARG A 365 -5.48 12.32 -0.38
C ARG A 365 -6.28 12.87 0.78
N SER A 366 -5.67 12.82 1.95
CA SER A 366 -6.22 13.31 3.20
C SER A 366 -5.62 14.67 3.60
N ASP A 367 -6.31 15.39 4.47
CA ASP A 367 -5.89 16.68 4.98
C ASP A 367 -4.85 16.51 6.11
N PRO A 368 -3.59 16.97 5.94
CA PRO A 368 -2.57 16.93 6.98
C PRO A 368 -2.85 17.87 8.16
N GLU A 369 -3.81 18.80 8.01
CA GLU A 369 -4.24 19.72 9.07
C GLU A 369 -5.44 19.18 9.88
N SER A 370 -5.93 17.99 9.56
CA SER A 370 -7.01 17.33 10.29
C SER A 370 -6.65 17.06 11.75
N ALA A 371 -7.66 16.90 12.61
CA ALA A 371 -7.45 16.65 14.05
C ALA A 371 -6.65 15.36 14.30
N VAL A 372 -6.93 14.30 13.54
CA VAL A 372 -6.19 13.03 13.65
C VAL A 372 -4.74 13.20 13.22
N ALA A 373 -4.48 13.89 12.11
CA ALA A 373 -3.13 14.15 11.62
C ALA A 373 -2.30 14.94 12.63
N LYS A 374 -2.85 16.03 13.17
CA LYS A 374 -2.20 16.84 14.23
C LYS A 374 -1.88 16.01 15.47
N SER A 375 -2.83 15.18 15.92
CA SER A 375 -2.60 14.30 17.07
C SER A 375 -1.44 13.32 16.83
N VAL A 376 -1.38 12.72 15.64
CA VAL A 376 -0.29 11.81 15.26
C VAL A 376 1.04 12.55 15.17
N ILE A 377 1.10 13.69 14.46
CA ILE A 377 2.32 14.49 14.28
C ILE A 377 2.93 14.87 15.64
N GLU A 378 2.11 15.35 16.58
CA GLU A 378 2.57 15.75 17.90
C GLU A 378 3.08 14.56 18.73
N CYS A 379 2.36 13.43 18.72
CA CYS A 379 2.80 12.23 19.43
C CYS A 379 4.09 11.64 18.83
N VAL A 380 4.23 11.63 17.51
CA VAL A 380 5.46 11.19 16.84
C VAL A 380 6.62 12.11 17.20
N ARG A 381 6.41 13.43 17.18
CA ARG A 381 7.44 14.41 17.59
C ARG A 381 7.95 14.17 19.01
N GLU A 382 7.05 13.83 19.93
CA GLU A 382 7.40 13.55 21.34
C GLU A 382 8.19 12.24 21.51
N LEU A 383 7.86 11.20 20.72
CA LEU A 383 8.47 9.86 20.85
C LEU A 383 9.70 9.65 19.98
N HIS A 384 9.69 10.18 18.76
CA HIS A 384 10.66 9.86 17.72
C HIS A 384 11.39 11.08 17.16
N GLY A 385 11.00 12.30 17.59
CA GLY A 385 11.51 13.55 17.02
C GLY A 385 10.68 14.06 15.85
N GLU A 386 11.14 15.14 15.20
CA GLU A 386 10.39 15.84 14.15
C GLU A 386 10.13 14.94 12.93
N PRO A 387 8.87 14.62 12.59
CA PRO A 387 8.58 13.78 11.45
C PRO A 387 8.75 14.49 10.11
N ILE A 388 9.06 13.69 9.10
CA ILE A 388 8.96 14.10 7.69
C ILE A 388 7.54 13.81 7.22
N LEU A 389 6.90 14.84 6.67
CA LEU A 389 5.53 14.73 6.18
C LEU A 389 5.55 14.60 4.66
N TRP A 390 4.92 13.51 4.17
CA TRP A 390 4.72 13.26 2.76
C TRP A 390 3.28 13.58 2.38
N PRO A 391 3.03 14.40 1.34
CA PRO A 391 1.66 14.66 0.86
C PRO A 391 0.86 13.39 0.63
N PHE A 392 1.50 12.37 0.05
CA PHE A 392 1.00 11.01 -0.13
C PHE A 392 2.15 10.05 -0.43
N MET A 393 1.93 8.74 -0.28
CA MET A 393 2.93 7.73 -0.60
C MET A 393 3.05 7.50 -2.11
N GLN A 394 4.20 6.98 -2.53
CA GLN A 394 4.49 6.64 -3.93
C GLN A 394 3.75 5.37 -4.38
N ALA A 395 3.38 4.52 -3.43
CA ALA A 395 2.66 3.29 -3.63
C ALA A 395 1.14 3.53 -3.74
N THR A 396 0.41 2.47 -3.97
CA THR A 396 -1.05 2.44 -4.07
C THR A 396 -1.59 1.60 -2.91
N GLY A 397 -2.80 1.89 -2.48
CA GLY A 397 -3.54 1.12 -1.48
C GLY A 397 -5.02 1.50 -1.53
N PRO A 398 -5.91 0.72 -0.93
CA PRO A 398 -7.36 0.87 -1.04
C PRO A 398 -7.92 2.01 -0.17
N MET A 399 -7.22 3.14 -0.08
CA MET A 399 -7.58 4.25 0.80
C MET A 399 -8.78 5.08 0.31
N HIS A 400 -9.04 5.08 -1.00
CA HIS A 400 -10.04 5.97 -1.62
C HIS A 400 -11.43 5.88 -0.99
N PRO A 401 -12.01 4.69 -0.76
CA PRO A 401 -13.34 4.56 -0.16
C PRO A 401 -13.42 5.23 1.22
N VAL A 402 -12.39 5.12 2.04
CA VAL A 402 -12.38 5.71 3.39
C VAL A 402 -12.16 7.22 3.32
N VAL A 403 -11.16 7.66 2.55
CA VAL A 403 -10.76 9.09 2.51
C VAL A 403 -11.75 9.92 1.72
N SER A 404 -12.17 9.45 0.54
CA SER A 404 -12.94 10.25 -0.41
C SER A 404 -14.44 9.99 -0.30
N ASP A 405 -14.86 8.71 -0.28
CA ASP A 405 -16.31 8.39 -0.32
C ASP A 405 -16.93 8.54 1.07
N LEU A 406 -16.25 8.11 2.13
CA LEU A 406 -16.72 8.29 3.51
C LEU A 406 -16.30 9.62 4.12
N GLY A 407 -15.38 10.37 3.51
CA GLY A 407 -14.92 11.67 3.98
C GLY A 407 -14.15 11.61 5.30
N ILE A 408 -13.50 10.49 5.62
CA ILE A 408 -12.79 10.29 6.88
C ILE A 408 -11.32 10.73 6.74
N PRO A 409 -10.88 11.76 7.46
CA PRO A 409 -9.48 12.17 7.47
C PRO A 409 -8.58 11.01 7.92
N THR A 410 -7.59 10.68 7.09
CA THR A 410 -6.76 9.48 7.27
C THR A 410 -5.27 9.84 7.30
N VAL A 411 -4.52 9.16 8.13
CA VAL A 411 -3.06 9.26 8.20
C VAL A 411 -2.43 7.87 8.30
N LEU A 412 -1.33 7.66 7.57
CA LEU A 412 -0.45 6.51 7.77
C LEU A 412 0.51 6.88 8.89
N PRO A 413 0.35 6.28 10.09
CA PRO A 413 1.17 6.62 11.25
C PRO A 413 2.56 5.97 11.16
N VAL A 414 3.43 6.32 12.10
CA VAL A 414 4.65 5.56 12.33
C VAL A 414 4.29 4.22 12.98
N GLY A 415 4.81 3.14 12.43
CA GLY A 415 4.72 1.78 12.95
C GLY A 415 6.08 1.09 12.91
N VAL A 416 6.13 -0.13 12.37
CA VAL A 416 7.35 -0.96 12.33
C VAL A 416 8.17 -0.81 11.05
N GLY A 417 7.68 -0.07 10.05
CA GLY A 417 8.24 -0.02 8.69
C GLY A 417 9.61 0.66 8.63
N ARG A 418 10.64 -0.08 8.21
CA ARG A 418 11.99 0.40 7.93
C ARG A 418 12.44 -0.02 6.53
N PRO A 419 13.40 0.69 5.91
CA PRO A 419 13.91 0.32 4.58
C PRO A 419 14.47 -1.09 4.48
N ASP A 420 14.94 -1.67 5.58
CA ASP A 420 15.56 -2.99 5.65
C ASP A 420 14.63 -4.12 6.13
N ASN A 421 13.34 -3.86 6.27
CA ASN A 421 12.35 -4.87 6.69
C ASN A 421 12.12 -5.99 5.67
N ARG A 422 12.53 -5.81 4.42
CA ARG A 422 12.35 -6.79 3.32
C ARG A 422 10.89 -7.18 3.10
N VAL A 423 9.98 -6.22 3.15
CA VAL A 423 8.57 -6.43 2.81
C VAL A 423 8.46 -7.10 1.43
N HIS A 424 7.58 -8.10 1.29
CA HIS A 424 7.37 -8.96 0.09
C HIS A 424 8.60 -9.79 -0.33
N ALA A 425 9.67 -9.84 0.47
CA ALA A 425 10.88 -10.59 0.16
C ALA A 425 11.20 -11.65 1.24
N PRO A 426 12.08 -12.62 0.94
CA PRO A 426 12.58 -13.55 1.97
C PRO A 426 13.27 -12.84 3.14
N ASN A 427 13.09 -13.40 4.33
CA ASN A 427 13.58 -12.86 5.60
C ASN A 427 12.94 -11.50 5.96
N GLU A 428 11.67 -11.32 5.64
CA GLU A 428 10.87 -10.21 6.15
C GLU A 428 11.00 -10.13 7.67
N ASN A 429 11.20 -8.92 8.19
CA ASN A 429 11.53 -8.76 9.61
C ASN A 429 11.17 -7.37 10.13
N ILE A 430 11.10 -7.25 11.46
CA ILE A 430 10.96 -5.96 12.15
C ILE A 430 11.94 -5.90 13.34
N HIS A 431 12.25 -4.69 13.81
CA HIS A 431 12.85 -4.54 15.12
C HIS A 431 11.80 -4.70 16.23
N ALA A 432 12.06 -5.58 17.19
CA ALA A 432 11.15 -5.77 18.34
C ALA A 432 10.93 -4.47 19.12
N ALA A 433 11.93 -3.60 19.19
CA ALA A 433 11.83 -2.30 19.84
C ALA A 433 10.83 -1.35 19.12
N ASP A 434 10.78 -1.36 17.77
CA ASP A 434 9.84 -0.56 17.01
C ASP A 434 8.39 -1.02 17.25
N TYR A 435 8.18 -2.33 17.33
CA TYR A 435 6.88 -2.89 17.68
C TYR A 435 6.38 -2.39 19.06
N ILE A 436 7.24 -2.45 20.07
CA ILE A 436 6.91 -1.95 21.42
C ILE A 436 6.67 -0.43 21.41
N ASN A 437 7.44 0.33 20.63
CA ASN A 437 7.23 1.77 20.47
C ASN A 437 5.94 2.11 19.72
N THR A 438 5.53 1.26 18.76
CA THR A 438 4.24 1.40 18.07
C THR A 438 3.07 1.29 19.06
N ILE A 439 3.12 0.34 20.01
CA ILE A 439 2.11 0.22 21.06
C ILE A 439 2.05 1.51 21.90
N ARG A 440 3.20 2.07 22.28
CA ARG A 440 3.29 3.34 23.03
C ARG A 440 2.68 4.50 22.24
N LEU A 441 3.03 4.58 20.94
CA LEU A 441 2.52 5.62 20.05
C LEU A 441 0.99 5.55 19.93
N MET A 442 0.42 4.35 19.72
CA MET A 442 -1.03 4.19 19.63
C MET A 442 -1.74 4.65 20.90
N CYS A 443 -1.24 4.28 22.08
CA CYS A 443 -1.81 4.75 23.34
C CYS A 443 -1.83 6.29 23.42
N ARG A 444 -0.73 6.96 23.08
CA ARG A 444 -0.62 8.43 23.13
C ARG A 444 -1.51 9.12 22.11
N VAL A 445 -1.55 8.60 20.88
CA VAL A 445 -2.40 9.14 19.80
C VAL A 445 -3.87 9.05 20.20
N TRP A 446 -4.32 7.93 20.75
CA TRP A 446 -5.71 7.76 21.15
C TRP A 446 -6.09 8.66 22.33
N GLU A 447 -5.19 8.88 23.29
CA GLU A 447 -5.41 9.85 24.36
C GLU A 447 -5.55 11.28 23.83
N ARG A 448 -4.62 11.69 22.96
CA ARG A 448 -4.61 13.06 22.42
C ARG A 448 -5.78 13.31 21.49
N PHE A 449 -6.09 12.35 20.62
CA PHE A 449 -7.20 12.47 19.68
C PHE A 449 -8.56 12.38 20.39
N GLY A 450 -8.68 11.61 21.47
CA GLY A 450 -9.91 11.48 22.25
C GLY A 450 -10.21 12.67 23.18
N ALA A 451 -9.22 13.47 23.49
CA ALA A 451 -9.39 14.69 24.31
C ALA A 451 -10.01 15.81 23.46
#